data_3842302aa6c5680373de45259d3647ab
#
_entry.id   3842302aa6c5680373de45259d3647ab
#
_cell.length_a   1.000
_cell.length_b   1.000
_cell.length_c   1.000
_cell.angle_alpha   90.00
_cell.angle_beta   90.00
_cell.angle_gamma   90.00
#
_symmetry.space_group_name_H-M   'P 1'
#
loop_
_entity.id
_entity.type
_entity.pdbx_description
1 polymer ?
#
loop_
_entity_poly.entity_id
_entity_poly.type
_entity_poly.pdbx_seq_one_letter_code
_entity_poly.pdbx_strand_id
1 'polypeptide(L)'
;KPIVFTGTSDNIKIGEKMGTNLTVDDAGLWGGILILGKAKISASDTEGKDINETQIEGIPASDTYGLYGGSDDTDNSGTLKYVSIRHGGALIGEGNEINGLTLGGVGSGTKISYVEVVSNKDDGIEFFGGAVDCDYCLTTAHDDDGIDIDQSYSGKITNALVVQGAGSDHALEIDGPEGSMVAGY
;
A
#
# COMPACT_ATOMS: atom_id res chain seq x y z
N LYS A 1 -21.32 5.61 -4.86
CA LYS A 1 -20.17 6.27 -5.50
C LYS A 1 -18.98 6.10 -4.58
N PRO A 2 -17.78 5.77 -5.08
CA PRO A 2 -16.59 5.70 -4.28
C PRO A 2 -16.20 7.09 -3.75
N ILE A 3 -15.45 7.09 -2.66
CA ILE A 3 -14.67 8.25 -2.25
C ILE A 3 -13.41 8.25 -3.13
N VAL A 4 -13.12 9.37 -3.78
CA VAL A 4 -11.94 9.50 -4.65
C VAL A 4 -10.88 10.32 -3.93
N PHE A 5 -9.69 9.75 -3.78
CA PHE A 5 -8.47 10.45 -3.40
C PHE A 5 -7.64 10.64 -4.66
N THR A 6 -7.24 11.88 -4.93
CA THR A 6 -6.50 12.23 -6.14
C THR A 6 -5.67 13.49 -5.93
N GLY A 7 -4.74 13.76 -6.82
CA GLY A 7 -3.91 14.97 -6.78
C GLY A 7 -4.73 16.25 -7.05
N THR A 8 -4.25 17.38 -6.54
CA THR A 8 -4.92 18.69 -6.70
C THR A 8 -4.99 19.19 -8.15
N SER A 9 -4.23 18.58 -9.05
CA SER A 9 -4.26 18.86 -10.49
C SER A 9 -5.39 18.15 -11.23
N ASP A 10 -6.05 17.14 -10.61
CA ASP A 10 -7.23 16.50 -11.18
C ASP A 10 -8.43 17.47 -11.15
N ASN A 11 -9.10 17.65 -12.27
CA ASN A 11 -10.26 18.54 -12.39
C ASN A 11 -11.60 17.90 -12.01
N ILE A 12 -11.56 16.72 -11.41
CA ILE A 12 -12.76 16.00 -10.93
C ILE A 12 -13.59 16.88 -9.98
N LYS A 13 -14.90 16.87 -10.15
CA LYS A 13 -15.83 17.61 -9.28
C LYS A 13 -16.61 16.67 -8.39
N ILE A 14 -17.09 17.22 -7.27
CA ILE A 14 -17.94 16.48 -6.34
C ILE A 14 -19.14 15.88 -7.10
N GLY A 15 -19.25 14.56 -6.98
CA GLY A 15 -20.32 13.81 -7.61
C GLY A 15 -19.99 13.25 -9.01
N GLU A 16 -18.86 13.58 -9.60
CA GLU A 16 -18.36 12.94 -10.81
C GLU A 16 -17.68 11.60 -10.50
N LYS A 17 -17.44 10.78 -11.51
CA LYS A 17 -16.71 9.51 -11.38
C LYS A 17 -15.24 9.68 -11.70
N MET A 18 -14.90 10.62 -12.56
CA MET A 18 -13.53 10.91 -13.03
C MET A 18 -13.45 12.33 -13.52
N GLY A 19 -12.26 12.90 -13.50
CA GLY A 19 -11.89 14.11 -14.21
C GLY A 19 -11.78 13.88 -15.73
N THR A 20 -11.40 14.91 -16.45
CA THR A 20 -11.26 14.89 -17.92
C THR A 20 -9.89 15.32 -18.39
N ASN A 21 -8.98 15.68 -17.49
CA ASN A 21 -7.66 16.23 -17.81
C ASN A 21 -6.49 15.30 -17.51
N LEU A 22 -6.71 14.26 -16.71
CA LEU A 22 -5.70 13.25 -16.42
C LEU A 22 -6.05 11.91 -17.08
N THR A 23 -5.02 11.15 -17.39
CA THR A 23 -5.07 9.82 -18.00
C THR A 23 -4.40 8.80 -17.10
N VAL A 24 -4.34 7.56 -17.51
CA VAL A 24 -3.62 6.51 -16.78
C VAL A 24 -2.10 6.68 -16.80
N ASP A 25 -1.58 7.55 -17.65
CA ASP A 25 -0.14 7.85 -17.71
C ASP A 25 0.28 8.98 -16.75
N ASP A 26 -0.68 9.60 -16.05
CA ASP A 26 -0.43 10.71 -15.13
C ASP A 26 -0.31 10.19 -13.69
N ALA A 27 0.84 9.62 -13.32
CA ALA A 27 1.17 9.16 -11.98
C ALA A 27 2.07 10.17 -11.23
N GLY A 28 2.36 9.94 -9.94
CA GLY A 28 3.31 10.72 -9.15
C GLY A 28 2.82 12.12 -8.73
N LEU A 29 1.53 12.39 -8.77
CA LEU A 29 0.99 13.74 -8.49
C LEU A 29 0.78 14.04 -7.01
N TRP A 30 0.79 13.03 -6.15
CA TRP A 30 0.71 13.11 -4.69
C TRP A 30 1.18 11.78 -4.08
N GLY A 31 1.34 11.69 -2.75
CA GLY A 31 1.92 10.51 -2.14
C GLY A 31 1.12 9.24 -2.37
N GLY A 32 -0.05 9.15 -1.80
CA GLY A 32 -0.84 7.92 -1.71
C GLY A 32 -1.47 7.82 -0.32
N ILE A 33 -1.94 6.62 0.06
CA ILE A 33 -2.52 6.36 1.38
C ILE A 33 -1.67 5.34 2.12
N LEU A 34 -1.22 5.70 3.33
CA LEU A 34 -0.52 4.81 4.24
C LEU A 34 -1.44 4.47 5.42
N ILE A 35 -1.56 3.18 5.74
CA ILE A 35 -2.20 2.68 6.95
C ILE A 35 -1.15 1.87 7.70
N LEU A 36 -0.78 2.35 8.90
CA LEU A 36 0.29 1.80 9.70
C LEU A 36 -0.28 1.25 10.99
N GLY A 37 -0.19 -0.06 11.18
CA GLY A 37 -0.77 -0.81 12.27
C GLY A 37 0.26 -1.37 13.26
N LYS A 38 -0.19 -2.26 14.12
CA LYS A 38 0.58 -2.86 15.22
C LYS A 38 0.66 -4.39 15.17
N ALA A 39 0.31 -5.00 14.03
CA ALA A 39 0.48 -6.42 13.82
C ALA A 39 1.95 -6.78 13.57
N LYS A 40 2.25 -8.06 13.61
CA LYS A 40 3.60 -8.57 13.38
C LYS A 40 4.07 -8.29 11.96
N ILE A 41 5.36 -8.05 11.87
CA ILE A 41 6.13 -7.93 10.64
C ILE A 41 7.38 -8.79 10.74
N SER A 42 7.98 -9.12 9.62
CA SER A 42 9.30 -9.76 9.59
C SER A 42 10.31 -8.78 9.01
N ALA A 43 10.96 -8.03 9.89
CA ALA A 43 11.95 -7.03 9.53
C ALA A 43 13.24 -7.20 10.33
N SER A 44 14.35 -6.67 9.84
CA SER A 44 15.63 -6.64 10.53
C SER A 44 16.25 -5.25 10.53
N ASP A 45 17.08 -4.97 11.54
CA ASP A 45 17.90 -3.76 11.56
C ASP A 45 19.12 -3.89 10.64
N THR A 46 19.90 -2.83 10.56
CA THR A 46 21.12 -2.77 9.73
C THR A 46 22.22 -3.78 10.14
N GLU A 47 22.10 -4.39 11.31
CA GLU A 47 23.00 -5.43 11.80
C GLU A 47 22.43 -6.85 11.53
N GLY A 48 21.25 -6.94 10.91
CA GLY A 48 20.55 -8.19 10.61
C GLY A 48 19.85 -8.81 11.83
N LYS A 49 19.58 -8.02 12.86
CA LYS A 49 18.82 -8.46 14.02
C LYS A 49 17.35 -8.19 13.83
N ASP A 50 16.52 -9.18 14.16
CA ASP A 50 15.06 -9.03 14.07
C ASP A 50 14.54 -7.88 14.91
N ILE A 51 13.65 -7.11 14.32
CA ILE A 51 12.93 -6.00 14.94
C ILE A 51 11.42 -6.18 14.74
N ASN A 52 10.64 -5.74 15.72
CA ASN A 52 9.18 -5.86 15.70
C ASN A 52 8.49 -4.59 15.19
N GLU A 53 9.21 -3.50 15.07
CA GLU A 53 8.71 -2.20 14.61
C GLU A 53 9.78 -1.58 13.75
N THR A 54 9.38 -1.00 12.63
CA THR A 54 10.28 -0.31 11.71
C THR A 54 9.64 0.95 11.15
N GLN A 55 10.41 1.72 10.41
CA GLN A 55 9.97 2.93 9.73
C GLN A 55 9.52 2.56 8.32
N ILE A 56 8.34 3.04 7.92
CA ILE A 56 7.91 2.90 6.53
C ILE A 56 8.85 3.69 5.62
N GLU A 57 9.13 3.16 4.47
CA GLU A 57 9.98 3.82 3.49
C GLU A 57 9.40 5.18 3.03
N GLY A 58 10.27 6.03 2.53
CA GLY A 58 9.90 7.38 2.12
C GLY A 58 9.61 8.36 3.27
N ILE A 59 9.27 7.89 4.47
CA ILE A 59 9.01 8.76 5.63
C ILE A 59 10.29 8.90 6.48
N PRO A 60 10.78 10.12 6.75
CA PRO A 60 12.00 10.32 7.52
C PRO A 60 11.96 9.64 8.90
N ALA A 61 13.06 9.01 9.31
CA ALA A 61 13.16 8.33 10.61
C ALA A 61 12.94 9.24 11.83
N SER A 62 13.02 10.55 11.65
CA SER A 62 12.68 11.55 12.68
C SER A 62 11.16 11.72 12.87
N ASP A 63 10.36 11.22 11.94
CA ASP A 63 8.91 11.30 12.01
C ASP A 63 8.33 9.98 12.55
N THR A 64 7.91 10.02 13.80
CA THR A 64 7.36 8.84 14.49
C THR A 64 6.00 8.38 13.96
N TYR A 65 5.35 9.17 13.10
CA TYR A 65 4.12 8.75 12.42
C TYR A 65 4.37 7.71 11.32
N GLY A 66 5.62 7.53 10.89
CA GLY A 66 6.01 6.50 9.94
C GLY A 66 6.30 5.13 10.55
N LEU A 67 6.20 4.96 11.87
CA LEU A 67 6.46 3.69 12.55
C LEU A 67 5.28 2.72 12.40
N TYR A 68 5.58 1.47 12.06
CA TYR A 68 4.61 0.38 11.98
C TYR A 68 5.17 -0.93 12.52
N GLY A 69 4.29 -1.91 12.73
CA GLY A 69 4.64 -3.20 13.29
C GLY A 69 4.44 -3.28 14.80
N GLY A 70 4.57 -4.47 15.35
CA GLY A 70 4.34 -4.74 16.75
C GLY A 70 4.09 -6.21 17.04
N SER A 71 3.08 -6.51 17.87
CA SER A 71 2.73 -7.87 18.27
C SER A 71 1.22 -8.15 18.33
N ASP A 72 0.40 -7.22 17.86
CA ASP A 72 -1.06 -7.35 17.90
C ASP A 72 -1.62 -7.66 16.51
N ASP A 73 -1.66 -8.92 16.13
CA ASP A 73 -2.23 -9.36 14.84
C ASP A 73 -3.73 -9.07 14.71
N THR A 74 -4.40 -8.65 15.80
CA THR A 74 -5.80 -8.24 15.81
C THR A 74 -6.00 -6.73 15.77
N ASP A 75 -4.90 -5.97 15.62
CA ASP A 75 -4.94 -4.52 15.48
C ASP A 75 -6.05 -4.06 14.53
N ASN A 76 -6.66 -2.92 14.86
CA ASN A 76 -7.75 -2.36 14.09
C ASN A 76 -7.47 -0.89 13.75
N SER A 77 -6.95 -0.68 12.58
CA SER A 77 -6.68 0.64 12.00
C SER A 77 -7.91 1.26 11.28
N GLY A 78 -9.09 0.65 11.44
CA GLY A 78 -10.34 1.21 10.94
C GLY A 78 -10.92 0.48 9.73
N THR A 79 -11.63 1.22 8.88
CA THR A 79 -12.32 0.66 7.71
C THR A 79 -12.08 1.54 6.48
N LEU A 80 -11.50 0.94 5.45
CA LEU A 80 -11.35 1.54 4.13
C LEU A 80 -12.24 0.78 3.13
N LYS A 81 -13.30 1.43 2.66
CA LYS A 81 -14.29 0.77 1.80
C LYS A 81 -14.88 1.71 0.75
N TYR A 82 -15.02 1.19 -0.47
CA TYR A 82 -15.51 1.95 -1.63
C TYR A 82 -14.66 3.19 -1.90
N VAL A 83 -13.36 2.98 -2.00
CA VAL A 83 -12.36 4.03 -2.20
C VAL A 83 -11.68 3.84 -3.55
N SER A 84 -11.40 4.93 -4.23
CA SER A 84 -10.58 5.00 -5.43
C SER A 84 -9.39 5.93 -5.14
N ILE A 85 -8.19 5.44 -5.29
CA ILE A 85 -6.92 6.13 -5.07
C ILE A 85 -6.29 6.32 -6.44
N ARG A 86 -5.98 7.55 -6.83
CA ARG A 86 -5.59 7.83 -8.21
C ARG A 86 -4.40 8.76 -8.29
N HIS A 87 -3.55 8.51 -9.29
CA HIS A 87 -2.44 9.38 -9.68
C HIS A 87 -1.43 9.62 -8.54
N GLY A 88 -1.27 8.61 -7.66
CA GLY A 88 -0.34 8.61 -6.54
C GLY A 88 1.10 8.29 -6.94
N GLY A 89 1.95 8.05 -5.95
CA GLY A 89 3.33 7.62 -6.15
C GLY A 89 4.34 8.76 -6.22
N ALA A 90 4.07 9.88 -5.53
CA ALA A 90 5.05 10.98 -5.51
C ALA A 90 6.34 10.53 -4.83
N LEU A 91 7.47 10.89 -5.45
CA LEU A 91 8.80 10.69 -4.90
C LEU A 91 8.99 11.48 -3.60
N ILE A 92 9.30 10.81 -2.50
CA ILE A 92 9.49 11.44 -1.17
C ILE A 92 10.98 11.51 -0.76
N GLY A 93 11.86 10.85 -1.48
CA GLY A 93 13.29 10.83 -1.18
C GLY A 93 14.11 10.39 -2.39
N GLU A 94 15.40 10.11 -2.21
CA GLU A 94 16.22 9.58 -3.28
C GLU A 94 15.79 8.14 -3.61
N GLY A 95 14.96 7.99 -4.65
CA GLY A 95 14.55 6.69 -5.19
C GLY A 95 13.42 5.98 -4.45
N ASN A 96 12.72 6.67 -3.52
CA ASN A 96 11.56 6.10 -2.83
C ASN A 96 10.29 6.83 -3.26
N GLU A 97 9.48 6.18 -4.00
CA GLU A 97 8.10 6.53 -4.32
C GLU A 97 7.16 6.01 -3.21
N ILE A 98 5.91 6.42 -3.22
CA ILE A 98 4.87 5.90 -2.32
C ILE A 98 3.89 5.05 -3.13
N ASN A 99 3.57 3.89 -2.62
CA ASN A 99 2.53 3.04 -3.19
C ASN A 99 1.16 3.72 -3.20
N GLY A 100 0.28 3.28 -4.06
CA GLY A 100 -1.10 3.77 -4.08
C GLY A 100 -1.78 3.57 -2.73
N LEU A 101 -1.70 2.35 -2.20
CA LEU A 101 -2.11 1.99 -0.84
C LEU A 101 -1.01 1.17 -0.17
N THR A 102 -0.39 1.72 0.85
CA THR A 102 0.62 1.04 1.68
C THR A 102 -0.01 0.54 2.98
N LEU A 103 0.17 -0.73 3.30
CA LEU A 103 -0.38 -1.40 4.48
C LEU A 103 0.76 -1.97 5.34
N GLY A 104 1.31 -1.16 6.25
CA GLY A 104 2.42 -1.56 7.12
C GLY A 104 1.93 -2.16 8.44
N GLY A 105 2.17 -3.45 8.70
CA GLY A 105 1.81 -4.11 9.96
C GLY A 105 0.33 -4.01 10.33
N VAL A 106 -0.56 -4.01 9.35
CA VAL A 106 -2.00 -3.82 9.59
C VAL A 106 -2.64 -5.13 10.04
N GLY A 107 -3.37 -5.10 11.15
CA GLY A 107 -3.96 -6.27 11.76
C GLY A 107 -5.33 -6.68 11.22
N SER A 108 -5.75 -7.90 11.55
CA SER A 108 -6.98 -8.56 11.06
C SER A 108 -8.28 -7.89 11.53
N GLY A 109 -8.20 -7.00 12.53
CA GLY A 109 -9.34 -6.17 12.95
C GLY A 109 -9.73 -5.10 11.94
N THR A 110 -8.78 -4.67 11.11
CA THR A 110 -8.97 -3.68 10.03
C THR A 110 -9.81 -4.27 8.89
N LYS A 111 -10.58 -3.42 8.21
CA LYS A 111 -11.45 -3.85 7.10
C LYS A 111 -11.08 -3.09 5.82
N ILE A 112 -10.54 -3.80 4.85
CA ILE A 112 -10.21 -3.27 3.52
C ILE A 112 -11.09 -3.99 2.49
N SER A 113 -11.91 -3.24 1.76
CA SER A 113 -12.72 -3.86 0.69
C SER A 113 -13.21 -2.84 -0.33
N TYR A 114 -13.35 -3.29 -1.58
CA TYR A 114 -13.77 -2.45 -2.70
C TYR A 114 -12.88 -1.21 -2.84
N VAL A 115 -11.58 -1.47 -2.93
CA VAL A 115 -10.55 -0.46 -3.12
C VAL A 115 -10.02 -0.58 -4.54
N GLU A 116 -9.88 0.55 -5.19
CA GLU A 116 -9.27 0.66 -6.52
C GLU A 116 -8.07 1.61 -6.43
N VAL A 117 -6.95 1.21 -7.02
CA VAL A 117 -5.79 2.08 -7.26
C VAL A 117 -5.62 2.25 -8.76
N VAL A 118 -5.48 3.47 -9.22
CA VAL A 118 -5.35 3.79 -10.64
C VAL A 118 -4.19 4.75 -10.85
N SER A 119 -3.26 4.38 -11.71
CA SER A 119 -2.13 5.24 -12.11
C SER A 119 -1.28 5.64 -10.91
N ASN A 120 -0.50 4.70 -10.39
CA ASN A 120 0.50 4.96 -9.35
C ASN A 120 1.91 4.89 -9.93
N LYS A 121 2.86 5.67 -9.38
CA LYS A 121 4.24 5.71 -9.86
C LYS A 121 5.06 4.52 -9.38
N ASP A 122 4.65 3.94 -8.28
CA ASP A 122 5.15 2.75 -7.65
C ASP A 122 4.05 1.69 -7.66
N ASP A 123 3.98 0.80 -6.67
CA ASP A 123 2.97 -0.26 -6.63
C ASP A 123 1.54 0.24 -6.54
N GLY A 124 0.63 -0.63 -6.93
CA GLY A 124 -0.78 -0.43 -6.68
C GLY A 124 -1.10 -0.53 -5.19
N ILE A 125 -0.91 -1.72 -4.61
CA ILE A 125 -1.13 -2.01 -3.18
C ILE A 125 0.04 -2.82 -2.67
N GLU A 126 0.69 -2.36 -1.60
CA GLU A 126 1.78 -3.08 -0.96
C GLU A 126 1.47 -3.41 0.50
N PHE A 127 1.86 -4.63 0.92
CA PHE A 127 1.64 -5.20 2.24
C PHE A 127 2.98 -5.49 2.93
N PHE A 128 3.41 -4.61 3.82
CA PHE A 128 4.55 -4.84 4.70
C PHE A 128 4.13 -5.64 5.94
N GLY A 129 4.11 -6.96 5.84
CA GLY A 129 3.67 -7.84 6.92
C GLY A 129 2.21 -7.65 7.33
N GLY A 130 1.90 -7.96 8.59
CA GLY A 130 0.55 -7.84 9.12
C GLY A 130 -0.39 -9.00 8.74
N ALA A 131 -1.67 -8.85 9.07
CA ALA A 131 -2.70 -9.89 8.96
C ALA A 131 -4.05 -9.39 8.44
N VAL A 132 -4.07 -8.22 7.81
CA VAL A 132 -5.31 -7.63 7.28
C VAL A 132 -5.81 -8.39 6.05
N ASP A 133 -7.12 -8.61 5.96
CA ASP A 133 -7.73 -9.11 4.74
C ASP A 133 -8.07 -7.97 3.77
N CYS A 134 -7.79 -8.14 2.47
CA CYS A 134 -8.24 -7.27 1.39
C CYS A 134 -9.20 -8.01 0.46
N ASP A 135 -10.40 -7.49 0.28
CA ASP A 135 -11.42 -8.12 -0.56
C ASP A 135 -11.93 -7.14 -1.64
N TYR A 136 -12.06 -7.60 -2.88
CA TYR A 136 -12.38 -6.78 -4.04
C TYR A 136 -11.39 -5.61 -4.22
N CYS A 137 -10.13 -5.95 -4.45
CA CYS A 137 -9.06 -5.00 -4.73
C CYS A 137 -8.77 -4.95 -6.23
N LEU A 138 -8.70 -3.75 -6.78
CA LEU A 138 -8.38 -3.49 -8.19
C LEU A 138 -7.17 -2.57 -8.26
N THR A 139 -6.17 -2.95 -9.04
CA THR A 139 -5.05 -2.06 -9.40
C THR A 139 -4.95 -1.92 -10.91
N THR A 140 -4.64 -0.73 -11.38
CA THR A 140 -4.58 -0.45 -12.82
C THR A 140 -3.49 0.58 -13.11
N ALA A 141 -2.64 0.27 -14.09
CA ALA A 141 -1.62 1.20 -14.63
C ALA A 141 -0.71 1.77 -13.53
N HIS A 142 -0.19 0.92 -12.67
CA HIS A 142 0.94 1.16 -11.78
C HIS A 142 2.24 1.06 -12.58
N ASP A 143 3.30 1.76 -12.17
CA ASP A 143 4.58 1.76 -12.88
C ASP A 143 5.56 0.71 -12.32
N ASP A 144 5.24 0.05 -11.21
CA ASP A 144 5.94 -1.12 -10.69
C ASP A 144 4.96 -2.29 -10.57
N ASP A 145 4.64 -2.79 -9.40
CA ASP A 145 3.82 -3.99 -9.23
C ASP A 145 2.35 -3.69 -8.93
N GLY A 146 1.47 -4.62 -9.32
CA GLY A 146 0.04 -4.48 -9.06
C GLY A 146 -0.29 -4.65 -7.60
N ILE A 147 0.18 -5.75 -7.04
CA ILE A 147 0.11 -6.09 -5.61
C ILE A 147 1.47 -6.62 -5.22
N ASP A 148 2.07 -6.02 -4.22
CA ASP A 148 3.31 -6.47 -3.62
C ASP A 148 3.10 -6.93 -2.17
N ILE A 149 3.80 -8.00 -1.78
CA ILE A 149 3.65 -8.69 -0.50
C ILE A 149 5.01 -8.96 0.11
N ASP A 150 5.28 -8.26 1.20
CA ASP A 150 6.53 -8.31 1.94
C ASP A 150 6.37 -8.74 3.40
N GLN A 151 7.53 -8.93 4.06
CA GLN A 151 7.65 -9.05 5.50
C GLN A 151 6.74 -10.11 6.15
N SER A 152 6.55 -11.25 5.45
CA SER A 152 5.71 -12.37 5.91
C SER A 152 4.25 -11.97 6.18
N TYR A 153 3.64 -11.21 5.28
CA TYR A 153 2.20 -10.94 5.36
C TYR A 153 1.40 -12.24 5.49
N SER A 154 0.44 -12.26 6.41
CA SER A 154 -0.34 -13.46 6.79
C SER A 154 -1.85 -13.32 6.61
N GLY A 155 -2.32 -12.22 6.04
CA GLY A 155 -3.72 -12.00 5.70
C GLY A 155 -4.16 -12.72 4.44
N LYS A 156 -5.33 -12.34 3.94
CA LYS A 156 -5.93 -12.93 2.75
C LYS A 156 -6.33 -11.84 1.75
N ILE A 157 -5.91 -12.01 0.50
CA ILE A 157 -6.37 -11.20 -0.61
C ILE A 157 -7.37 -12.03 -1.44
N THR A 158 -8.59 -11.52 -1.59
CA THR A 158 -9.64 -12.21 -2.33
C THR A 158 -10.28 -11.31 -3.37
N ASN A 159 -10.75 -11.90 -4.48
CA ASN A 159 -11.39 -11.16 -5.57
C ASN A 159 -10.53 -9.98 -6.10
N ALA A 160 -9.21 -10.20 -6.22
CA ALA A 160 -8.30 -9.21 -6.76
C ALA A 160 -8.31 -9.21 -8.29
N LEU A 161 -8.12 -8.02 -8.89
CA LEU A 161 -7.91 -7.85 -10.31
C LEU A 161 -6.80 -6.84 -10.54
N VAL A 162 -5.78 -7.24 -11.28
CA VAL A 162 -4.69 -6.40 -11.72
C VAL A 162 -4.78 -6.17 -13.22
N VAL A 163 -4.71 -4.92 -13.65
CA VAL A 163 -4.65 -4.53 -15.05
C VAL A 163 -3.37 -3.74 -15.28
N GLN A 164 -2.36 -4.42 -15.80
CA GLN A 164 -1.04 -3.82 -16.03
C GLN A 164 -1.10 -2.76 -17.13
N GLY A 165 -0.37 -1.67 -16.92
CA GLY A 165 -0.06 -0.65 -17.91
C GLY A 165 1.20 -0.98 -18.71
N ALA A 166 1.63 -0.06 -19.56
CA ALA A 166 2.86 -0.25 -20.34
C ALA A 166 4.15 -0.11 -19.50
N GLY A 167 4.07 0.54 -18.35
CA GLY A 167 5.18 0.73 -17.40
C GLY A 167 5.22 -0.29 -16.27
N SER A 168 4.18 -1.12 -16.12
CA SER A 168 4.09 -2.09 -15.02
C SER A 168 5.12 -3.21 -15.14
N ASP A 169 5.69 -3.63 -14.00
CA ASP A 169 6.60 -4.78 -13.94
C ASP A 169 5.81 -6.07 -13.72
N HIS A 170 5.36 -6.39 -12.52
CA HIS A 170 4.59 -7.62 -12.28
C HIS A 170 3.13 -7.33 -11.91
N ALA A 171 2.27 -8.31 -12.11
CA ALA A 171 0.91 -8.25 -11.60
C ALA A 171 0.86 -8.55 -10.10
N LEU A 172 1.79 -9.38 -9.63
CA LEU A 172 1.93 -9.82 -8.25
C LEU A 172 3.40 -10.12 -7.98
N GLU A 173 3.99 -9.42 -7.05
CA GLU A 173 5.27 -9.76 -6.44
C GLU A 173 5.02 -10.36 -5.05
N ILE A 174 5.82 -11.35 -4.67
CA ILE A 174 5.70 -12.00 -3.36
C ILE A 174 7.09 -12.23 -2.84
N ASP A 175 7.50 -11.37 -1.94
CA ASP A 175 8.75 -11.51 -1.23
C ASP A 175 8.57 -12.22 0.11
N GLY A 176 9.64 -12.77 0.59
CA GLY A 176 9.65 -13.50 1.84
C GLY A 176 9.84 -12.59 3.05
N PRO A 177 10.21 -13.20 4.19
CA PRO A 177 10.57 -12.44 5.36
C PRO A 177 11.87 -11.67 5.15
N GLU A 178 11.92 -10.41 5.52
CA GLU A 178 13.13 -9.59 5.57
C GLU A 178 13.96 -9.82 6.86
N GLY A 179 13.34 -10.37 7.89
CA GLY A 179 13.99 -10.82 9.12
C GLY A 179 14.22 -12.33 9.12
N SER A 180 14.74 -12.86 10.21
CA SER A 180 14.91 -14.31 10.40
C SER A 180 13.60 -15.04 10.68
N MET A 181 12.53 -14.32 10.89
CA MET A 181 11.24 -14.81 11.31
C MET A 181 10.48 -15.51 10.21
N VAL A 182 10.79 -16.77 10.04
CA VAL A 182 9.95 -17.70 9.27
C VAL A 182 8.98 -18.43 10.22
N ALA A 183 9.33 -18.54 11.49
CA ALA A 183 8.53 -19.26 12.46
C ALA A 183 7.51 -18.35 13.15
N GLY A 184 6.24 -18.70 13.05
CA GLY A 184 5.16 -18.00 13.73
C GLY A 184 4.19 -17.26 12.82
N TYR A 185 4.39 -17.39 11.55
CA TYR A 185 3.43 -16.98 10.52
C TYR A 185 2.75 -18.18 9.90
#